data_0549518611ee91eae624426a405af299
#
_entry.id   0549518611ee91eae624426a405af299
#
_cell.length_a   1.000
_cell.length_b   1.000
_cell.length_c   1.000
_cell.angle_alpha   90.00
_cell.angle_beta   90.00
_cell.angle_gamma   90.00
#
_symmetry.space_group_name_H-M   'P 1'
#
loop_
_entity.id
_entity.type
_entity.pdbx_description
1 polymer ?
#
loop_
_entity_poly.entity_id
_entity_poly.type
_entity_poly.pdbx_seq_one_letter_code
_entity_poly.pdbx_strand_id
1 'polypeptide(L)'
;MHRMFISIARVAALVAVGVFAVQPVFADKPSWAGGGNNRNGGSERTQSGNGYFGERQQVIVRDYYAQEFRGGKCPPGLAKKNNGCMPPGQAKKWQRGKPLPRDVVYYDLPQQLVVRLGVPPSGHKYVRVASDILLIAVGTSMVVDAINDLGRM
;
A
#
# COMPACT_ATOMS: atom_id res chain seq x y z
N MET A 1 -34.89 67.29 46.97
CA MET A 1 -34.53 66.86 48.37
C MET A 1 -34.89 65.41 48.49
N HIS A 2 -33.93 64.52 48.39
CA HIS A 2 -33.94 63.18 49.04
C HIS A 2 -32.60 62.55 48.81
N ARG A 3 -31.94 62.37 49.90
CA ARG A 3 -30.60 61.76 49.98
C ARG A 3 -30.75 60.26 49.80
N MET A 4 -30.01 59.69 48.87
CA MET A 4 -29.94 58.26 48.64
C MET A 4 -28.67 57.70 49.22
N PHE A 5 -28.78 56.84 50.22
CA PHE A 5 -27.69 56.19 50.90
C PHE A 5 -27.22 55.01 50.03
N ILE A 6 -25.93 55.00 49.69
CA ILE A 6 -25.31 53.92 48.98
C ILE A 6 -24.75 52.92 50.02
N SER A 7 -25.35 51.72 50.01
CA SER A 7 -24.83 50.61 50.78
C SER A 7 -23.75 49.86 49.94
N ILE A 8 -22.55 49.86 50.46
CA ILE A 8 -21.43 49.15 49.89
C ILE A 8 -21.44 47.71 50.42
N ALA A 9 -21.91 46.78 49.64
CA ALA A 9 -21.79 45.35 49.91
C ALA A 9 -20.42 44.87 49.42
N ARG A 10 -19.55 44.45 50.34
CA ARG A 10 -18.27 43.83 50.06
C ARG A 10 -18.53 42.38 49.61
N VAL A 11 -18.30 42.08 48.38
CA VAL A 11 -18.27 40.71 47.85
C VAL A 11 -16.81 40.24 47.91
N ALA A 12 -16.54 39.30 48.81
CA ALA A 12 -15.28 38.61 48.86
C ALA A 12 -15.19 37.61 47.71
N ALA A 13 -14.36 37.86 46.70
CA ALA A 13 -14.09 36.94 45.63
C ALA A 13 -13.08 35.88 46.10
N LEU A 14 -13.54 34.65 46.30
CA LEU A 14 -12.68 33.51 46.49
C LEU A 14 -12.10 33.10 45.11
N VAL A 15 -10.82 33.37 44.94
CA VAL A 15 -10.06 32.87 43.79
C VAL A 15 -9.71 31.41 44.06
N ALA A 16 -10.47 30.50 43.51
CA ALA A 16 -10.09 29.11 43.45
C ALA A 16 -9.05 28.91 42.34
N VAL A 17 -7.80 28.76 42.74
CA VAL A 17 -6.70 28.38 41.86
C VAL A 17 -6.90 26.90 41.49
N GLY A 18 -7.52 26.65 40.36
CA GLY A 18 -7.60 25.32 39.77
C GLY A 18 -6.23 24.89 39.25
N VAL A 19 -5.58 24.01 39.97
CA VAL A 19 -4.40 23.29 39.47
C VAL A 19 -4.86 22.35 38.38
N PHE A 20 -4.72 22.74 37.12
CA PHE A 20 -4.85 21.83 36.00
C PHE A 20 -3.67 20.84 36.03
N ALA A 21 -3.92 19.67 36.55
CA ALA A 21 -3.00 18.56 36.41
C ALA A 21 -2.98 18.20 34.91
N VAL A 22 -1.92 18.63 34.21
CA VAL A 22 -1.64 18.19 32.85
C VAL A 22 -1.24 16.73 32.96
N GLN A 23 -2.19 15.83 32.70
CA GLN A 23 -1.87 14.42 32.60
C GLN A 23 -1.17 14.18 31.25
N PRO A 24 0.02 13.55 31.25
CA PRO A 24 0.66 13.14 30.00
C PRO A 24 -0.27 12.13 29.32
N VAL A 25 -0.83 12.52 28.20
CA VAL A 25 -1.53 11.61 27.31
C VAL A 25 -0.43 10.74 26.72
N PHE A 26 -0.22 9.57 27.31
CA PHE A 26 0.51 8.52 26.63
C PHE A 26 -0.32 8.14 25.42
N ALA A 27 0.05 8.65 24.27
CA ALA A 27 -0.46 8.15 23.01
C ALA A 27 0.01 6.70 22.89
N ASP A 28 -0.88 5.77 23.22
CA ASP A 28 -0.64 4.36 22.98
C ASP A 28 -0.32 4.20 21.50
N LYS A 29 0.91 3.76 21.28
CA LYS A 29 1.39 3.43 19.95
C LYS A 29 0.43 2.41 19.34
N PRO A 30 -0.21 2.69 18.20
CA PRO A 30 -1.11 1.71 17.60
C PRO A 30 -0.37 0.39 17.41
N SER A 31 -1.03 -0.73 17.66
CA SER A 31 -0.46 -2.10 17.67
C SER A 31 0.24 -2.52 16.37
N TRP A 32 0.08 -1.73 15.29
CA TRP A 32 0.79 -1.91 14.04
C TRP A 32 2.20 -1.29 14.02
N ALA A 33 2.57 -0.47 15.00
CA ALA A 33 3.85 0.26 15.05
C ALA A 33 4.92 -0.43 15.94
N GLY A 34 4.64 -1.63 16.44
CA GLY A 34 5.55 -2.41 17.28
C GLY A 34 6.19 -3.54 16.48
N GLY A 35 7.44 -3.37 16.05
CA GLY A 35 8.29 -4.48 15.66
C GLY A 35 8.63 -5.33 16.88
N GLY A 36 7.94 -6.44 17.08
CA GLY A 36 8.21 -7.42 18.12
C GLY A 36 8.32 -8.80 17.50
N ASN A 37 9.52 -9.39 17.59
CA ASN A 37 9.74 -10.82 17.32
C ASN A 37 8.83 -11.65 18.21
N ASN A 38 7.80 -12.27 17.64
CA ASN A 38 7.11 -13.37 18.28
C ASN A 38 7.06 -14.57 17.33
N ARG A 39 7.94 -15.52 17.57
CA ARG A 39 7.89 -16.86 16.99
C ARG A 39 6.86 -17.64 17.75
N ASN A 40 5.64 -17.80 17.22
CA ASN A 40 4.87 -19.03 17.39
C ASN A 40 3.61 -19.04 16.50
N GLY A 41 3.54 -20.07 15.67
CA GLY A 41 2.37 -20.81 15.24
C GLY A 41 1.20 -20.05 14.63
N GLY A 42 0.99 -20.22 13.33
CA GLY A 42 -0.22 -19.81 12.64
C GLY A 42 0.13 -19.15 11.32
N SER A 43 -0.10 -19.87 10.24
CA SER A 43 -0.03 -19.37 8.88
C SER A 43 -0.88 -18.13 8.69
N GLU A 44 -0.31 -16.93 8.88
CA GLU A 44 -0.87 -15.72 8.27
C GLU A 44 0.10 -14.54 8.45
N ARG A 45 0.43 -13.94 7.32
CA ARG A 45 0.98 -12.58 7.20
C ARG A 45 2.41 -12.35 7.69
N THR A 46 3.36 -12.87 6.95
CA THR A 46 4.64 -12.17 6.86
C THR A 46 4.50 -11.06 5.80
N GLN A 47 3.87 -9.94 6.18
CA GLN A 47 4.02 -8.69 5.44
C GLN A 47 5.37 -8.09 5.81
N SER A 48 6.41 -8.57 5.18
CA SER A 48 7.71 -7.91 5.19
C SER A 48 7.71 -6.86 4.07
N GLY A 49 7.53 -5.60 4.45
CA GLY A 49 7.53 -4.47 3.52
C GLY A 49 6.14 -3.81 3.38
N ASN A 50 6.11 -2.49 3.38
CA ASN A 50 4.91 -1.63 3.28
C ASN A 50 4.13 -1.77 1.95
N GLY A 51 3.99 -2.97 1.39
CA GLY A 51 3.32 -3.25 0.12
C GLY A 51 2.37 -4.44 0.20
N TYR A 52 1.46 -4.52 -0.75
CA TYR A 52 0.54 -5.63 -0.92
C TYR A 52 1.27 -6.91 -1.38
N PHE A 53 2.27 -6.76 -2.27
CA PHE A 53 3.07 -7.86 -2.78
C PHE A 53 4.22 -8.18 -1.82
N GLY A 54 4.00 -9.14 -0.91
CA GLY A 54 5.06 -9.70 -0.08
C GLY A 54 5.95 -10.70 -0.85
N GLU A 55 6.91 -11.29 -0.15
CA GLU A 55 7.83 -12.29 -0.73
C GLU A 55 7.10 -13.45 -1.41
N ARG A 56 6.04 -13.96 -0.79
CA ARG A 56 5.26 -15.07 -1.34
C ARG A 56 4.71 -14.74 -2.72
N GLN A 57 4.10 -13.56 -2.90
CA GLN A 57 3.55 -13.14 -4.17
C GLN A 57 4.65 -12.94 -5.21
N GLN A 58 5.78 -12.39 -4.81
CA GLN A 58 6.95 -12.24 -5.69
C GLN A 58 7.48 -13.59 -6.18
N VAL A 59 7.61 -14.58 -5.30
CA VAL A 59 8.03 -15.96 -5.67
C VAL A 59 7.02 -16.59 -6.63
N ILE A 60 5.72 -16.49 -6.35
CA ILE A 60 4.67 -17.06 -7.23
C ILE A 60 4.76 -16.48 -8.64
N VAL A 61 4.90 -15.16 -8.75
CA VAL A 61 5.01 -14.46 -10.03
C VAL A 61 6.28 -14.86 -10.76
N ARG A 62 7.40 -14.89 -10.05
CA ARG A 62 8.69 -15.31 -10.59
C ARG A 62 8.64 -16.72 -11.18
N ASP A 63 8.15 -17.66 -10.40
CA ASP A 63 8.08 -19.07 -10.82
C ASP A 63 7.17 -19.26 -12.03
N TYR A 64 6.04 -18.56 -12.04
CA TYR A 64 5.11 -18.62 -13.18
C TYR A 64 5.77 -18.14 -14.47
N TYR A 65 6.36 -16.94 -14.45
CA TYR A 65 6.99 -16.38 -15.66
C TYR A 65 8.28 -17.09 -16.04
N ALA A 66 9.05 -17.62 -15.09
CA ALA A 66 10.22 -18.45 -15.39
C ALA A 66 9.82 -19.72 -16.17
N GLN A 67 8.69 -20.32 -15.86
CA GLN A 67 8.16 -21.46 -16.61
C GLN A 67 7.71 -21.07 -18.02
N GLU A 68 6.96 -19.97 -18.15
CA GLU A 68 6.51 -19.44 -19.45
C GLU A 68 7.69 -19.08 -20.36
N PHE A 69 8.70 -18.42 -19.82
CA PHE A 69 9.90 -18.02 -20.59
C PHE A 69 10.75 -19.20 -21.02
N ARG A 70 10.89 -20.24 -20.18
CA ARG A 70 11.55 -21.49 -20.56
C ARG A 70 10.81 -22.22 -21.66
N GLY A 71 9.49 -22.16 -21.68
CA GLY A 71 8.66 -22.67 -22.75
C GLY A 71 8.69 -21.84 -24.03
N GLY A 72 9.49 -20.77 -24.10
CA GLY A 72 9.61 -19.88 -25.26
C GLY A 72 8.39 -18.99 -25.51
N LYS A 73 7.45 -18.92 -24.56
CA LYS A 73 6.24 -18.11 -24.62
C LYS A 73 6.52 -16.73 -24.04
N CYS A 74 6.50 -15.71 -24.88
CA CYS A 74 6.53 -14.33 -24.40
C CYS A 74 5.11 -13.82 -24.21
N PRO A 75 4.77 -13.26 -23.02
CA PRO A 75 3.50 -12.59 -22.83
C PRO A 75 3.28 -11.45 -23.81
N PRO A 76 2.03 -11.10 -24.15
CA PRO A 76 1.72 -9.98 -25.04
C PRO A 76 2.45 -8.69 -24.60
N GLY A 77 2.99 -7.93 -25.55
CA GLY A 77 3.74 -6.70 -25.27
C GLY A 77 5.20 -6.87 -24.87
N LEU A 78 5.70 -8.12 -24.75
CA LEU A 78 7.13 -8.41 -24.62
C LEU A 78 7.67 -9.00 -25.92
N ALA A 79 8.81 -8.52 -26.37
CA ALA A 79 9.49 -9.06 -27.54
C ALA A 79 10.42 -10.19 -27.14
N LYS A 80 10.46 -11.27 -27.92
CA LYS A 80 11.43 -12.36 -27.75
C LYS A 80 12.81 -11.85 -28.17
N LYS A 81 13.77 -11.86 -27.25
CA LYS A 81 15.18 -11.54 -27.50
C LYS A 81 16.04 -12.75 -27.10
N ASN A 82 17.29 -12.76 -27.52
CA ASN A 82 18.21 -13.88 -27.30
C ASN A 82 18.37 -14.29 -25.83
N ASN A 83 18.06 -13.41 -24.90
CA ASN A 83 18.17 -13.59 -23.45
C ASN A 83 16.82 -13.55 -22.70
N GLY A 84 15.70 -13.75 -23.40
CA GLY A 84 14.37 -13.81 -22.77
C GLY A 84 13.34 -12.84 -23.36
N CYS A 85 12.21 -12.69 -22.66
CA CYS A 85 11.11 -11.81 -23.05
C CYS A 85 11.33 -10.42 -22.46
N MET A 86 11.81 -9.48 -23.25
CA MET A 86 12.10 -8.13 -22.80
C MET A 86 11.07 -7.11 -23.31
N PRO A 87 10.77 -6.06 -22.52
CA PRO A 87 9.94 -4.97 -23.02
C PRO A 87 10.66 -4.23 -24.14
N PRO A 88 9.96 -3.77 -25.18
CA PRO A 88 10.56 -2.90 -26.17
C PRO A 88 10.96 -1.60 -25.50
N GLY A 89 12.25 -1.38 -25.28
CA GLY A 89 12.98 -0.16 -24.92
C GLY A 89 12.27 1.03 -24.26
N GLN A 90 11.16 0.80 -23.56
CA GLN A 90 10.34 1.86 -22.98
C GLN A 90 10.74 2.11 -21.53
N ALA A 91 11.07 3.36 -21.23
CA ALA A 91 11.23 3.81 -19.85
C ALA A 91 9.95 3.55 -19.05
N LYS A 92 10.11 3.17 -17.78
CA LYS A 92 9.02 2.95 -16.85
C LYS A 92 8.13 4.19 -16.73
N LYS A 93 6.91 4.11 -17.22
CA LYS A 93 5.98 5.25 -17.30
C LYS A 93 5.00 5.32 -16.11
N TRP A 94 5.09 4.44 -15.13
CA TRP A 94 4.18 4.40 -13.99
C TRP A 94 4.91 4.59 -12.66
N GLN A 95 4.18 5.04 -11.63
CA GLN A 95 4.69 5.23 -10.27
C GLN A 95 3.64 4.77 -9.24
N ARG A 96 4.08 4.20 -8.11
CA ARG A 96 3.19 3.90 -6.98
C ARG A 96 2.55 5.19 -6.46
N GLY A 97 1.29 5.10 -6.05
CA GLY A 97 0.52 6.23 -5.54
C GLY A 97 0.04 7.21 -6.61
N LYS A 98 0.27 6.92 -7.89
CA LYS A 98 -0.22 7.72 -9.02
C LYS A 98 -1.11 6.91 -9.95
N PRO A 99 -2.09 7.54 -10.61
CA PRO A 99 -2.87 6.88 -11.65
C PRO A 99 -1.97 6.42 -12.79
N LEU A 100 -2.29 5.25 -13.34
CA LEU A 100 -1.63 4.74 -14.54
C LEU A 100 -1.93 5.67 -15.73
N PRO A 101 -0.93 6.21 -16.44
CA PRO A 101 -1.16 7.08 -17.59
C PRO A 101 -1.98 6.40 -18.67
N ARG A 102 -2.83 7.14 -19.37
CA ARG A 102 -3.75 6.61 -20.38
C ARG A 102 -3.07 6.02 -21.60
N ASP A 103 -1.84 6.43 -21.88
CA ASP A 103 -0.99 5.93 -22.97
C ASP A 103 -0.24 4.65 -22.60
N VAL A 104 -0.33 4.19 -21.37
CA VAL A 104 0.29 2.95 -20.93
C VAL A 104 -0.62 1.77 -21.24
N VAL A 105 -0.13 0.89 -22.11
CA VAL A 105 -0.82 -0.36 -22.42
C VAL A 105 -0.60 -1.36 -21.28
N TYR A 106 -1.67 -1.90 -20.78
CA TYR A 106 -1.63 -2.97 -19.77
C TYR A 106 -2.44 -4.19 -20.23
N TYR A 107 -2.14 -5.31 -19.62
CA TYR A 107 -2.80 -6.60 -19.90
C TYR A 107 -3.28 -7.20 -18.58
N ASP A 108 -4.42 -7.86 -18.61
CA ASP A 108 -4.88 -8.63 -17.46
C ASP A 108 -3.96 -9.84 -17.24
N LEU A 109 -3.83 -10.26 -15.99
CA LEU A 109 -3.04 -11.45 -15.67
C LEU A 109 -3.77 -12.72 -16.12
N PRO A 110 -3.02 -13.75 -16.54
CA PRO A 110 -3.59 -15.07 -16.77
C PRO A 110 -4.33 -15.60 -15.54
N GLN A 111 -5.50 -16.20 -15.75
CA GLN A 111 -6.33 -16.71 -14.65
C GLN A 111 -5.58 -17.65 -13.71
N GLN A 112 -4.72 -18.49 -14.27
CA GLN A 112 -3.89 -19.40 -13.48
C GLN A 112 -2.96 -18.67 -12.49
N LEU A 113 -2.42 -17.52 -12.89
CA LEU A 113 -1.58 -16.70 -12.03
C LEU A 113 -2.43 -15.98 -10.98
N VAL A 114 -3.60 -15.47 -11.35
CA VAL A 114 -4.54 -14.84 -10.41
C VAL A 114 -4.95 -15.81 -9.29
N VAL A 115 -5.26 -17.07 -9.64
CA VAL A 115 -5.59 -18.11 -8.65
C VAL A 115 -4.45 -18.36 -7.68
N ARG A 116 -3.20 -18.39 -8.18
CA ARG A 116 -2.00 -18.58 -7.32
C ARG A 116 -1.70 -17.38 -6.41
N LEU A 117 -1.90 -16.16 -6.93
CA LEU A 117 -1.71 -14.92 -6.17
C LEU A 117 -2.78 -14.72 -5.09
N GLY A 118 -3.94 -15.29 -5.30
CA GLY A 118 -5.15 -15.02 -4.54
C GLY A 118 -5.99 -13.89 -5.17
N VAL A 119 -7.23 -13.78 -4.72
CA VAL A 119 -8.16 -12.74 -5.19
C VAL A 119 -7.62 -11.36 -4.79
N PRO A 120 -7.57 -10.39 -5.72
CA PRO A 120 -7.17 -9.04 -5.37
C PRO A 120 -8.14 -8.44 -4.33
N PRO A 121 -7.71 -7.46 -3.52
CA PRO A 121 -8.58 -6.76 -2.60
C PRO A 121 -9.79 -6.16 -3.31
N SER A 122 -10.91 -6.00 -2.60
CA SER A 122 -12.10 -5.36 -3.13
C SER A 122 -11.76 -4.00 -3.77
N GLY A 123 -12.31 -3.74 -4.94
CA GLY A 123 -12.04 -2.51 -5.71
C GLY A 123 -10.67 -2.44 -6.37
N HIS A 124 -9.93 -3.55 -6.42
CA HIS A 124 -8.61 -3.61 -7.08
C HIS A 124 -8.55 -4.73 -8.11
N LYS A 125 -7.58 -4.63 -9.01
CA LYS A 125 -7.23 -5.69 -9.95
C LYS A 125 -5.74 -5.77 -10.20
N TYR A 126 -5.29 -6.97 -10.60
CA TYR A 126 -3.92 -7.16 -11.08
C TYR A 126 -3.84 -6.88 -12.56
N VAL A 127 -2.82 -6.15 -12.96
CA VAL A 127 -2.51 -5.92 -14.38
C VAL A 127 -1.02 -6.07 -14.62
N ARG A 128 -0.64 -6.40 -15.84
CA ARG A 128 0.75 -6.40 -16.27
C ARG A 128 1.01 -5.21 -17.19
N VAL A 129 2.03 -4.44 -16.87
CA VAL A 129 2.56 -3.35 -17.68
C VAL A 129 3.98 -3.69 -18.07
N ALA A 130 4.21 -3.97 -19.34
CA ALA A 130 5.50 -4.46 -19.83
C ALA A 130 6.01 -5.66 -18.98
N SER A 131 7.13 -5.51 -18.27
CA SER A 131 7.70 -6.52 -17.38
C SER A 131 7.33 -6.35 -15.90
N ASP A 132 6.34 -5.54 -15.58
CA ASP A 132 5.93 -5.28 -14.20
C ASP A 132 4.51 -5.77 -13.93
N ILE A 133 4.27 -6.34 -12.76
CA ILE A 133 2.93 -6.68 -12.27
C ILE A 133 2.49 -5.58 -11.30
N LEU A 134 1.32 -5.01 -11.54
CA LEU A 134 0.76 -3.93 -10.73
C LEU A 134 -0.54 -4.39 -10.08
N LEU A 135 -0.75 -3.92 -8.85
CA LEU A 135 -2.07 -3.86 -8.22
C LEU A 135 -2.61 -2.45 -8.43
N ILE A 136 -3.73 -2.31 -9.14
CA ILE A 136 -4.35 -1.01 -9.40
C ILE A 136 -5.76 -0.94 -8.83
N ALA A 137 -6.18 0.24 -8.38
CA ALA A 137 -7.56 0.51 -7.98
C ALA A 137 -8.45 0.62 -9.22
N VAL A 138 -9.59 -0.08 -9.20
CA VAL A 138 -10.60 -0.02 -10.26
C VAL A 138 -11.25 1.37 -10.25
N GLY A 139 -11.46 1.94 -11.43
CA GLY A 139 -12.05 3.29 -11.59
C GLY A 139 -11.01 4.41 -11.67
N THR A 140 -10.07 4.48 -10.74
CA THR A 140 -9.02 5.52 -10.75
C THR A 140 -7.75 5.10 -11.46
N SER A 141 -7.55 3.80 -11.65
CA SER A 141 -6.30 3.19 -12.14
C SER A 141 -5.06 3.55 -11.30
N MET A 142 -5.25 3.94 -10.03
CA MET A 142 -4.15 4.26 -9.13
C MET A 142 -3.30 3.02 -8.86
N VAL A 143 -1.99 3.14 -9.03
CA VAL A 143 -1.05 2.05 -8.75
C VAL A 143 -0.83 1.97 -7.24
N VAL A 144 -1.35 0.92 -6.63
CA VAL A 144 -1.23 0.67 -5.18
C VAL A 144 0.10 0.01 -4.85
N ASP A 145 0.45 -1.02 -5.62
CA ASP A 145 1.70 -1.75 -5.42
C ASP A 145 2.19 -2.41 -6.71
N ALA A 146 3.44 -2.86 -6.71
CA ALA A 146 4.06 -3.46 -7.89
C ALA A 146 5.15 -4.49 -7.60
N ILE A 147 5.22 -5.53 -8.43
CA ILE A 147 6.38 -6.39 -8.60
C ILE A 147 7.09 -5.96 -9.88
N ASN A 148 8.35 -5.58 -9.74
CA ASN A 148 9.13 -5.04 -10.86
C ASN A 148 9.96 -6.11 -11.53
N ASP A 149 10.21 -5.91 -12.84
CA ASP A 149 11.31 -6.55 -13.59
C ASP A 149 11.22 -8.08 -13.67
N LEU A 150 10.11 -8.60 -14.22
CA LEU A 150 9.99 -10.02 -14.55
C LEU A 150 11.12 -10.55 -15.46
N GLY A 151 11.80 -9.67 -16.17
CA GLY A 151 12.90 -10.05 -17.08
C GLY A 151 14.26 -10.22 -16.40
N ARG A 152 14.39 -9.83 -15.13
CA ARG A 152 15.62 -9.96 -14.32
C ARG A 152 15.53 -11.05 -13.26
N MET A 153 14.49 -11.83 -13.30
CA MET A 153 14.23 -12.90 -12.36
C MET A 153 14.85 -14.21 -12.82
#